data_99680c435e5b2bb5c209b5b9075b5b3e
#
_entry.id   99680c435e5b2bb5c209b5b9075b5b3e
#
_cell.length_a   1.000
_cell.length_b   1.000
_cell.length_c   1.000
_cell.angle_alpha   90.00
_cell.angle_beta   90.00
_cell.angle_gamma   90.00
#
_symmetry.space_group_name_H-M   'P 1'
#
loop_
_entity.id
_entity.type
_entity.pdbx_description
1 polymer ?
#
loop_
_entity_poly.entity_id
_entity_poly.type
_entity_poly.pdbx_seq_one_letter_code
_entity_poly.pdbx_strand_id
1 'polypeptide(L)'
;MIIAYDGTRYYGWEHQPNTDMTIQGKLESVLSQMTGEQIDVIGAGRTDAGVHAKGMAANAHMQTSMTPDEICDYMNRYLPEDICVMEVRIASERFHSRYNAMGKTYCYTCYVGDKKPVFNRKYVHWLPFL
;
A
#
# COMPACT_ATOMS: atom_id res chain seq x y z
N MET A 1 -9.04 -0.14 -5.25
CA MET A 1 -8.89 -0.40 -3.81
C MET A 1 -8.10 0.71 -3.15
N ILE A 2 -8.33 0.91 -1.88
CA ILE A 2 -7.59 1.87 -1.06
C ILE A 2 -6.77 1.07 -0.05
N ILE A 3 -5.47 1.34 0.04
CA ILE A 3 -4.52 0.52 0.76
C ILE A 3 -3.76 1.38 1.77
N ALA A 4 -3.62 0.87 2.99
CA ALA A 4 -2.77 1.46 4.01
C ALA A 4 -1.63 0.50 4.32
N TYR A 5 -0.43 1.02 4.53
CA TYR A 5 0.69 0.17 4.90
C TYR A 5 1.75 0.93 5.71
N ASP A 6 2.38 0.20 6.60
CA ASP A 6 3.61 0.60 7.28
C ASP A 6 4.78 0.06 6.45
N GLY A 7 5.49 0.93 5.77
CA GLY A 7 6.55 0.56 4.83
C GLY A 7 7.89 0.21 5.47
N THR A 8 7.97 0.18 6.81
CA THR A 8 9.25 0.00 7.54
C THR A 8 10.05 -1.21 7.06
N ARG A 9 9.36 -2.35 6.84
CA ARG A 9 10.00 -3.62 6.46
C ARG A 9 10.11 -3.82 4.95
N TYR A 10 9.67 -2.86 4.14
CA TYR A 10 9.57 -3.04 2.70
C TYR A 10 10.56 -2.20 1.92
N TYR A 11 10.97 -2.70 0.77
CA TYR A 11 11.85 -2.02 -0.17
C TYR A 11 11.06 -1.13 -1.14
N GLY A 12 9.98 -0.54 -0.66
CA GLY A 12 9.12 0.36 -1.40
C GLY A 12 7.89 -0.34 -1.99
N TRP A 13 7.16 0.41 -2.79
CA TRP A 13 5.96 -0.08 -3.45
C TRP A 13 6.28 -1.06 -4.57
N GLU A 14 7.21 -0.66 -5.47
CA GLU A 14 7.39 -1.29 -6.77
C GLU A 14 8.03 -2.67 -6.68
N HIS A 15 7.47 -3.62 -7.41
CA HIS A 15 7.98 -4.98 -7.55
C HIS A 15 9.44 -4.96 -8.01
N GLN A 16 10.26 -5.81 -7.41
CA GLN A 16 11.69 -5.94 -7.71
C GLN A 16 12.04 -7.41 -7.94
N PRO A 17 12.96 -7.71 -8.88
CA PRO A 17 13.27 -9.10 -9.21
C PRO A 17 14.05 -9.85 -8.14
N ASN A 18 14.73 -9.14 -7.22
CA ASN A 18 15.60 -9.75 -6.21
C ASN A 18 14.99 -9.82 -4.81
N THR A 19 13.75 -9.37 -4.64
CA THR A 19 13.05 -9.45 -3.36
C THR A 19 11.55 -9.51 -3.56
N ASP A 20 10.85 -10.21 -2.65
CA ASP A 20 9.39 -10.21 -2.58
C ASP A 20 8.86 -9.23 -1.51
N MET A 21 9.77 -8.52 -0.83
CA MET A 21 9.43 -7.58 0.24
C MET A 21 9.09 -6.19 -0.33
N THR A 22 8.09 -6.14 -1.20
CA THR A 22 7.51 -4.91 -1.74
C THR A 22 6.00 -4.94 -1.52
N ILE A 23 5.39 -3.76 -1.43
CA ILE A 23 3.94 -3.68 -1.22
C ILE A 23 3.21 -4.27 -2.42
N GLN A 24 3.60 -3.88 -3.63
CA GLN A 24 3.02 -4.40 -4.86
C GLN A 24 3.13 -5.92 -4.94
N GLY A 25 4.31 -6.47 -4.60
CA GLY A 25 4.55 -7.91 -4.60
C GLY A 25 3.63 -8.66 -3.65
N LYS A 26 3.40 -8.12 -2.44
CA LYS A 26 2.49 -8.74 -1.46
C LYS A 26 1.05 -8.72 -1.93
N LEU A 27 0.59 -7.59 -2.49
CA LEU A 27 -0.77 -7.48 -3.02
C LEU A 27 -0.99 -8.44 -4.19
N GLU A 28 -0.05 -8.47 -5.12
CA GLU A 28 -0.14 -9.35 -6.29
C GLU A 28 -0.14 -10.82 -5.91
N SER A 29 0.67 -11.19 -4.92
CA SER A 29 0.74 -12.57 -4.42
C SER A 29 -0.62 -13.03 -3.86
N VAL A 30 -1.25 -12.21 -3.04
CA VAL A 30 -2.55 -12.54 -2.44
C VAL A 30 -3.65 -12.61 -3.50
N LEU A 31 -3.68 -11.64 -4.43
CA LEU A 31 -4.68 -11.65 -5.50
C LEU A 31 -4.48 -12.79 -6.48
N SER A 32 -3.25 -13.16 -6.77
CA SER A 32 -2.94 -14.30 -7.63
C SER A 32 -3.35 -15.62 -6.97
N GLN A 33 -3.15 -15.75 -5.66
CA GLN A 33 -3.62 -16.90 -4.90
C GLN A 33 -5.14 -16.99 -4.92
N MET A 34 -5.83 -15.86 -4.77
CA MET A 34 -7.30 -15.81 -4.74
C MET A 34 -7.91 -16.20 -6.09
N THR A 35 -7.35 -15.73 -7.18
CA THR A 35 -7.91 -15.91 -8.54
C THR A 35 -7.36 -17.13 -9.26
N GLY A 36 -6.19 -17.63 -8.87
CA GLY A 36 -5.46 -18.67 -9.62
C GLY A 36 -4.77 -18.15 -10.87
N GLU A 37 -4.75 -16.84 -11.09
CA GLU A 37 -4.16 -16.19 -12.25
C GLU A 37 -3.12 -15.16 -11.79
N GLN A 38 -2.21 -14.80 -12.70
CA GLN A 38 -1.28 -13.71 -12.41
C GLN A 38 -2.02 -12.38 -12.48
N ILE A 39 -2.02 -11.64 -11.40
CA ILE A 39 -2.69 -10.35 -11.29
C ILE A 39 -1.65 -9.26 -11.08
N ASP A 40 -1.69 -8.23 -11.92
CA ASP A 40 -0.84 -7.05 -11.79
C ASP A 40 -1.61 -5.94 -11.07
N VAL A 41 -0.97 -5.32 -10.09
CA VAL A 41 -1.54 -4.22 -9.31
C VAL A 41 -0.86 -2.92 -9.70
N ILE A 42 -1.66 -1.90 -10.01
CA ILE A 42 -1.18 -0.57 -10.37
C ILE A 42 -1.51 0.38 -9.22
N GLY A 43 -0.49 1.03 -8.67
CA GLY A 43 -0.66 2.03 -7.63
C GLY A 43 -0.71 3.44 -8.19
N ALA A 44 -1.39 4.35 -7.49
CA ALA A 44 -1.44 5.76 -7.83
C ALA A 44 -0.05 6.42 -7.74
N GLY A 45 0.82 5.88 -6.90
CA GLY A 45 2.20 6.33 -6.77
C GLY A 45 3.12 5.15 -6.44
N ARG A 46 4.41 5.40 -6.51
CA ARG A 46 5.45 4.41 -6.19
C ARG A 46 6.29 4.99 -5.05
N THR A 47 5.95 4.58 -3.83
CA THR A 47 6.70 5.03 -2.66
C THR A 47 8.07 4.36 -2.58
N ASP A 48 9.04 5.06 -2.03
CA ASP A 48 10.38 4.53 -1.82
C ASP A 48 10.44 3.60 -0.60
N ALA A 49 11.57 2.92 -0.44
CA ALA A 49 11.79 2.02 0.68
C ALA A 49 11.54 2.72 2.01
N GLY A 50 10.80 2.06 2.90
CA GLY A 50 10.50 2.57 4.23
C GLY A 50 9.38 3.61 4.30
N VAL A 51 8.82 4.05 3.18
CA VAL A 51 7.75 5.05 3.15
C VAL A 51 6.40 4.39 3.41
N HIS A 52 5.57 5.05 4.19
CA HIS A 52 4.24 4.59 4.59
C HIS A 52 3.15 5.21 3.72
N ALA A 53 1.98 4.60 3.71
CA ALA A 53 0.78 5.18 3.12
C ALA A 53 -0.42 4.97 4.02
N LYS A 54 -1.24 6.00 4.17
CA LYS A 54 -2.51 5.91 4.89
C LYS A 54 -3.68 5.57 3.97
N GLY A 55 -3.55 5.88 2.69
CA GLY A 55 -4.60 5.62 1.71
C GLY A 55 -4.05 5.71 0.29
N MET A 56 -3.38 4.66 -0.17
CA MET A 56 -2.89 4.55 -1.55
C MET A 56 -4.00 3.95 -2.41
N ALA A 57 -4.40 4.67 -3.44
CA ALA A 57 -5.31 4.10 -4.44
C ALA A 57 -4.54 3.14 -5.35
N ALA A 58 -5.15 2.00 -5.62
CA ALA A 58 -4.58 1.00 -6.52
C ALA A 58 -5.70 0.30 -7.27
N ASN A 59 -5.39 -0.23 -8.45
CA ASN A 59 -6.34 -1.00 -9.23
C ASN A 59 -5.71 -2.27 -9.78
N ALA A 60 -6.54 -3.24 -10.06
CA ALA A 60 -6.17 -4.48 -10.71
C ALA A 60 -7.33 -4.95 -11.59
N HIS A 61 -7.01 -5.65 -12.67
CA HIS A 61 -8.00 -6.30 -13.53
C HIS A 61 -8.03 -7.78 -13.18
N MET A 62 -9.20 -8.30 -12.88
CA MET A 62 -9.38 -9.71 -12.57
C MET A 62 -10.79 -10.16 -12.92
N GLN A 63 -10.93 -11.46 -13.17
CA GLN A 63 -12.23 -12.08 -13.35
C GLN A 63 -12.53 -12.92 -12.13
N THR A 64 -13.61 -12.57 -11.43
CA THR A 64 -14.02 -13.27 -10.22
C THR A 64 -15.52 -13.08 -10.01
N SER A 65 -16.15 -14.07 -9.38
CA SER A 65 -17.53 -13.98 -8.93
C SER A 65 -17.65 -13.37 -7.54
N MET A 66 -16.53 -13.07 -6.88
CA MET A 66 -16.51 -12.50 -5.53
C MET A 66 -16.99 -11.05 -5.56
N THR A 67 -17.75 -10.66 -4.55
CA THR A 67 -18.11 -9.26 -4.35
C THR A 67 -16.91 -8.44 -3.89
N PRO A 68 -16.93 -7.10 -4.04
CA PRO A 68 -15.86 -6.26 -3.50
C PRO A 68 -15.60 -6.49 -2.01
N ASP A 69 -16.63 -6.67 -1.20
CA ASP A 69 -16.47 -6.93 0.23
C ASP A 69 -15.78 -8.27 0.48
N GLU A 70 -16.13 -9.30 -0.28
CA GLU A 70 -15.48 -10.60 -0.19
C GLU A 70 -14.01 -10.53 -0.58
N ILE A 71 -13.68 -9.76 -1.61
CA ILE A 71 -12.28 -9.54 -2.03
C ILE A 71 -11.50 -8.84 -0.92
N CYS A 72 -12.08 -7.80 -0.34
CA CYS A 72 -11.48 -7.05 0.76
C CYS A 72 -11.19 -7.97 1.95
N ASP A 73 -12.16 -8.77 2.35
CA ASP A 73 -12.02 -9.71 3.47
C ASP A 73 -10.94 -10.77 3.19
N TYR A 74 -10.91 -11.31 1.98
CA TYR A 74 -9.91 -12.28 1.58
C TYR A 74 -8.50 -11.68 1.65
N MET A 75 -8.33 -10.51 1.08
CA MET A 75 -7.01 -9.86 1.05
C MET A 75 -6.52 -9.58 2.47
N ASN A 76 -7.36 -9.05 3.34
CA ASN A 76 -6.97 -8.74 4.71
C ASN A 76 -6.71 -10.00 5.55
N ARG A 77 -7.31 -11.11 5.18
CA ARG A 77 -7.03 -12.39 5.86
C ARG A 77 -5.62 -12.89 5.59
N TYR A 78 -5.12 -12.69 4.36
CA TYR A 78 -3.84 -13.26 3.92
C TYR A 78 -2.70 -12.27 3.82
N LEU A 79 -2.98 -10.97 3.85
CA LEU A 79 -1.92 -9.95 3.89
C LEU A 79 -1.26 -9.92 5.27
N PRO A 80 0.04 -9.55 5.33
CA PRO A 80 0.70 -9.34 6.61
C PRO A 80 0.04 -8.21 7.41
N GLU A 81 0.34 -8.15 8.71
CA GLU A 81 -0.29 -7.20 9.63
C GLU A 81 -0.02 -5.73 9.32
N ASP A 82 1.04 -5.46 8.56
CA ASP A 82 1.44 -4.10 8.22
C ASP A 82 0.93 -3.61 6.86
N ILE A 83 0.05 -4.38 6.23
CA ILE A 83 -0.65 -3.99 5.00
C ILE A 83 -2.14 -4.27 5.17
N CYS A 84 -2.97 -3.26 4.91
CA CYS A 84 -4.42 -3.40 5.02
C CYS A 84 -5.10 -2.84 3.78
N VAL A 85 -6.06 -3.58 3.25
CA VAL A 85 -6.98 -3.08 2.23
C VAL A 85 -8.17 -2.47 2.95
N MET A 86 -8.29 -1.15 2.85
CA MET A 86 -9.34 -0.38 3.53
C MET A 86 -10.67 -0.51 2.82
N GLU A 87 -10.66 -0.58 1.49
CA GLU A 87 -11.85 -0.56 0.68
C GLU A 87 -11.58 -1.16 -0.70
N VAL A 88 -12.55 -1.89 -1.23
CA VAL A 88 -12.54 -2.40 -2.61
C VAL A 88 -13.82 -1.95 -3.28
N ARG A 89 -13.71 -1.41 -4.50
CA ARG A 89 -14.85 -1.00 -5.34
C ARG A 89 -14.62 -1.47 -6.76
N ILE A 90 -15.73 -1.70 -7.47
CA ILE A 90 -15.68 -1.90 -8.90
C ILE A 90 -15.53 -0.53 -9.58
N ALA A 91 -14.55 -0.44 -10.49
CA ALA A 91 -14.32 0.77 -11.26
C ALA A 91 -14.48 0.48 -12.75
N SER A 92 -14.57 1.55 -13.57
CA SER A 92 -14.55 1.43 -15.03
C SER A 92 -13.29 0.67 -15.49
N GLU A 93 -13.41 -0.13 -16.53
CA GLU A 93 -12.26 -0.83 -17.12
C GLU A 93 -11.16 0.13 -17.59
N ARG A 94 -11.50 1.37 -17.87
CA ARG A 94 -10.57 2.42 -18.26
C ARG A 94 -9.86 3.09 -17.07
N PHE A 95 -10.31 2.80 -15.85
CA PHE A 95 -9.70 3.40 -14.67
C PHE A 95 -8.25 2.96 -14.52
N HIS A 96 -7.36 3.92 -14.26
CA HIS A 96 -5.95 3.69 -14.00
C HIS A 96 -5.54 4.57 -12.82
N SER A 97 -5.15 3.95 -11.70
CA SER A 97 -4.89 4.66 -10.45
C SER A 97 -3.86 5.78 -10.59
N ARG A 98 -2.82 5.57 -11.36
CA ARG A 98 -1.75 6.56 -11.54
C ARG A 98 -2.16 7.64 -12.54
N TYR A 99 -2.74 7.28 -13.69
CA TYR A 99 -3.08 8.25 -14.74
C TYR A 99 -4.33 9.06 -14.42
N ASN A 100 -5.25 8.49 -13.62
CA ASN A 100 -6.47 9.18 -13.23
C ASN A 100 -6.34 9.91 -11.88
N ALA A 101 -5.18 9.86 -11.24
CA ALA A 101 -4.95 10.59 -10.00
C ALA A 101 -4.96 12.10 -10.28
N MET A 102 -5.79 12.84 -9.53
CA MET A 102 -5.91 14.29 -9.66
C MET A 102 -4.97 15.04 -8.72
N GLY A 103 -4.40 14.34 -7.76
CA GLY A 103 -3.44 14.91 -6.83
C GLY A 103 -2.95 13.87 -5.84
N LYS A 104 -1.86 14.20 -5.15
CA LYS A 104 -1.26 13.37 -4.11
C LYS A 104 -0.89 14.26 -2.94
N THR A 105 -1.11 13.75 -1.73
CA THR A 105 -0.73 14.46 -0.51
C THR A 105 0.36 13.69 0.19
N TYR A 106 1.47 14.37 0.48
CA TYR A 106 2.57 13.84 1.26
C TYR A 106 2.63 14.55 2.59
N CYS A 107 2.79 13.79 3.66
CA CYS A 107 2.88 14.32 5.01
C CYS A 107 4.23 13.92 5.61
N TYR A 108 5.01 14.92 6.03
CA TYR A 108 6.25 14.72 6.75
C TYR A 108 6.01 15.08 8.22
N THR A 109 6.09 14.09 9.09
CA THR A 109 5.81 14.28 10.51
C THR A 109 7.12 14.51 11.25
N CYS A 110 7.23 15.67 11.92
CA CYS A 110 8.39 16.03 12.72
C CYS A 110 8.03 16.09 14.19
N TYR A 111 8.96 15.63 15.03
CA TYR A 111 8.85 15.78 16.47
C TYR A 111 9.90 16.78 16.95
N VAL A 112 9.47 17.80 17.68
CA VAL A 112 10.35 18.83 18.23
C VAL A 112 10.46 18.63 19.74
N GLY A 113 11.69 18.46 20.24
CA GLY A 113 11.91 18.27 21.64
C GLY A 113 13.35 17.82 21.94
N ASP A 114 13.79 17.99 23.18
CA ASP A 114 15.13 17.62 23.61
C ASP A 114 15.28 16.13 23.95
N LYS A 115 14.18 15.41 24.05
CA LYS A 115 14.16 13.97 24.32
C LYS A 115 13.78 13.20 23.06
N LYS A 116 14.42 12.07 22.85
CA LYS A 116 14.17 11.21 21.69
C LYS A 116 12.73 10.68 21.68
N PRO A 117 11.99 10.73 20.56
CA PRO A 117 10.64 10.16 20.45
C PRO A 117 10.71 8.64 20.27
N VAL A 118 11.06 7.91 21.30
CA VAL A 118 11.41 6.48 21.23
C VAL A 118 10.30 5.63 20.60
N PHE A 119 9.05 5.86 21.01
CA PHE A 119 7.93 5.04 20.51
C PHE A 119 7.48 5.43 19.11
N ASN A 120 7.74 6.64 18.67
CA ASN A 120 7.35 7.14 17.35
C ASN A 120 8.55 7.30 16.41
N ARG A 121 9.73 6.83 16.81
CA ARG A 121 10.99 7.08 16.09
C ARG A 121 10.99 6.66 14.62
N LYS A 122 10.16 5.70 14.25
CA LYS A 122 10.07 5.21 12.87
C LYS A 122 9.16 6.07 11.99
N TYR A 123 8.36 6.94 12.60
CA TYR A 123 7.28 7.64 11.92
C TYR A 123 7.44 9.15 11.95
N VAL A 124 8.43 9.67 12.68
CA VAL A 124 8.66 11.10 12.82
C VAL A 124 10.14 11.41 12.58
N HIS A 125 10.40 12.61 12.09
CA HIS A 125 11.74 13.15 12.04
C HIS A 125 12.00 13.96 13.31
N TRP A 126 13.03 13.58 14.05
CA TRP A 126 13.36 14.25 15.31
C TRP A 126 14.17 15.50 15.07
N LEU A 127 13.65 16.63 15.54
CA LEU A 127 14.33 17.90 15.56
C LEU A 127 14.57 18.25 17.03
N PRO A 128 15.83 18.24 17.54
CA PRO A 128 16.11 18.52 18.94
C PRO A 128 15.77 19.96 19.34
N PHE A 129 15.71 20.85 18.35
CA PHE A 129 15.29 22.27 18.54
C PHE A 129 14.79 22.84 17.24
N LEU A 130 14.08 23.94 17.32
CA LEU A 130 13.66 24.69 16.14
C LEU A 130 14.68 25.77 15.79
#